data_e797f4562f7380d2fbd45411d1b3712d
#
_entry.id   e797f4562f7380d2fbd45411d1b3712d
#
_cell.length_a   1.000
_cell.length_b   1.000
_cell.length_c   1.000
_cell.angle_alpha   90.00
_cell.angle_beta   90.00
_cell.angle_gamma   90.00
#
_symmetry.space_group_name_H-M   'P 1'
#
loop_
_entity.id
_entity.type
_entity.pdbx_description
1 polymer ?
#
loop_
_entity_poly.entity_id
_entity_poly.type
_entity_poly.pdbx_seq_one_letter_code
_entity_poly.pdbx_strand_id
1 'polypeptide(L)'
;MTTKRRDPDRGGGRKRNAAAAIRNTAGRQPAPAPKSTPGNREKILDTALRLFTRYGVDATPTSRISREAGVSTGTLFHYFPDKDTLVGALYLSIKKEVAGAVRHQDALSLPTKERFVHGIRGYIAWGMANPLKVRFLDQCYNYPGIGEDVQRAVYDEFSWMAGLIGAAIDEGIVPDLPVEFHATMVYKITSGILALIESGSTGLSPDEIIGNGLAMLWKK
;
A
#
# COMPACT_ATOMS: atom_id res chain seq x y z
N MET A 1 71.02 -16.61 -47.64
CA MET A 1 71.75 -17.76 -47.06
C MET A 1 70.75 -18.58 -46.28
N THR A 2 70.44 -19.69 -46.84
CA THR A 2 70.31 -21.08 -46.39
C THR A 2 69.07 -21.36 -45.52
N THR A 3 68.05 -21.82 -46.19
CA THR A 3 67.55 -23.22 -46.32
C THR A 3 67.48 -24.03 -45.03
N LYS A 4 66.30 -24.52 -44.65
CA LYS A 4 65.98 -25.92 -44.80
C LYS A 4 64.55 -26.26 -44.32
N ARG A 5 63.85 -26.81 -45.22
CA ARG A 5 62.63 -27.63 -45.18
C ARG A 5 62.69 -28.76 -44.19
N ARG A 6 61.57 -29.17 -43.66
CA ARG A 6 60.91 -30.46 -43.89
C ARG A 6 59.65 -30.61 -43.04
N ASP A 7 58.54 -30.79 -43.73
CA ASP A 7 57.43 -31.66 -43.42
C ASP A 7 57.82 -33.13 -43.61
N PRO A 8 57.06 -34.17 -43.30
CA PRO A 8 55.63 -34.34 -42.98
C PRO A 8 55.28 -35.46 -41.96
N ASP A 9 53.97 -35.48 -41.64
CA ASP A 9 53.07 -36.67 -41.65
C ASP A 9 53.13 -37.74 -40.52
N ARG A 10 51.95 -38.04 -40.08
CA ARG A 10 51.24 -39.25 -39.57
C ARG A 10 50.49 -38.90 -38.30
N GLY A 11 49.19 -38.93 -38.26
CA GLY A 11 48.28 -39.97 -38.71
C GLY A 11 47.67 -40.61 -37.48
N GLY A 12 46.38 -40.68 -37.39
CA GLY A 12 45.79 -41.60 -36.45
C GLY A 12 44.53 -41.04 -35.71
N GLY A 13 43.42 -41.30 -36.32
CA GLY A 13 42.09 -41.04 -35.81
C GLY A 13 41.72 -41.79 -34.52
N ARG A 14 40.77 -41.22 -33.84
CA ARG A 14 39.76 -41.98 -33.07
C ARG A 14 38.49 -41.16 -32.97
N LYS A 15 37.53 -41.44 -33.83
CA LYS A 15 36.10 -41.22 -33.58
C LYS A 15 35.72 -42.08 -32.38
N ARG A 16 35.27 -41.50 -31.29
CA ARG A 16 34.41 -42.18 -30.32
C ARG A 16 33.55 -41.16 -29.55
N ASN A 17 32.25 -41.29 -29.81
CA ASN A 17 31.15 -41.10 -28.89
C ASN A 17 30.85 -39.69 -28.36
N ALA A 18 30.19 -38.93 -29.22
CA ALA A 18 29.19 -37.95 -28.81
C ALA A 18 27.85 -38.67 -28.57
N ALA A 19 27.64 -39.24 -27.38
CA ALA A 19 26.31 -39.70 -26.95
C ALA A 19 26.38 -40.16 -25.49
N ALA A 20 26.46 -39.21 -24.53
CA ALA A 20 26.07 -39.48 -23.13
C ALA A 20 26.29 -38.20 -22.26
N ALA A 21 25.48 -37.16 -22.45
CA ALA A 21 25.37 -36.09 -21.48
C ALA A 21 24.03 -35.32 -21.64
N ILE A 22 22.94 -36.08 -21.88
CA ILE A 22 21.58 -35.55 -21.68
C ILE A 22 20.98 -36.31 -20.53
N ARG A 23 21.32 -35.94 -19.31
CA ARG A 23 20.54 -36.34 -18.13
C ARG A 23 20.69 -35.26 -17.07
N ASN A 24 19.53 -34.75 -16.65
CA ASN A 24 19.28 -34.05 -15.42
C ASN A 24 19.51 -32.52 -15.39
N THR A 25 18.68 -31.78 -16.11
CA THR A 25 18.24 -30.45 -15.64
C THR A 25 16.74 -30.50 -15.33
N ALA A 26 16.38 -31.40 -14.41
CA ALA A 26 15.06 -31.32 -13.77
C ALA A 26 15.08 -30.22 -12.73
N GLY A 27 14.35 -29.13 -13.00
CA GLY A 27 13.59 -28.40 -12.04
C GLY A 27 14.26 -27.93 -10.74
N ARG A 28 15.27 -27.05 -10.81
CA ARG A 28 15.61 -26.23 -9.67
C ARG A 28 14.71 -25.00 -9.75
N GLN A 29 13.55 -25.03 -9.03
CA GLN A 29 12.79 -23.82 -8.77
C GLN A 29 13.74 -22.76 -8.20
N PRO A 30 13.72 -21.52 -8.69
CA PRO A 30 14.51 -20.46 -8.09
C PRO A 30 14.03 -20.32 -6.63
N ALA A 31 14.99 -20.37 -5.71
CA ALA A 31 14.73 -20.09 -4.30
C ALA A 31 14.01 -18.72 -4.20
N PRO A 32 13.00 -18.58 -3.29
CA PRO A 32 12.35 -17.30 -3.10
C PRO A 32 13.43 -16.25 -2.79
N ALA A 33 13.38 -15.11 -3.50
CA ALA A 33 14.32 -14.01 -3.30
C ALA A 33 14.39 -13.69 -1.80
N PRO A 34 15.58 -13.50 -1.22
CA PRO A 34 15.73 -13.17 0.18
C PRO A 34 14.93 -11.88 0.42
N LYS A 35 14.02 -11.89 1.42
CA LYS A 35 13.32 -10.68 1.87
C LYS A 35 14.41 -9.68 2.19
N SER A 36 14.56 -8.64 1.36
CA SER A 36 15.56 -7.59 1.57
C SER A 36 15.36 -7.04 2.98
N THR A 37 16.43 -6.97 3.76
CA THR A 37 16.38 -6.33 5.08
C THR A 37 15.84 -4.92 4.88
N PRO A 38 14.79 -4.49 5.61
CA PRO A 38 14.21 -3.16 5.44
C PRO A 38 15.29 -2.09 5.51
N GLY A 39 15.28 -1.16 4.56
CA GLY A 39 16.20 -0.02 4.59
C GLY A 39 15.95 0.87 5.82
N ASN A 40 16.87 1.78 6.12
CA ASN A 40 16.70 2.67 7.28
C ASN A 40 15.43 3.52 7.18
N ARG A 41 15.02 3.88 5.96
CA ARG A 41 13.80 4.65 5.73
C ARG A 41 12.54 3.86 6.17
N GLU A 42 12.43 2.61 5.78
CA GLU A 42 11.32 1.73 6.15
C GLU A 42 11.29 1.47 7.66
N LYS A 43 12.46 1.22 8.28
CA LYS A 43 12.57 1.06 9.75
C LYS A 43 12.07 2.29 10.51
N ILE A 44 12.40 3.49 10.03
CA ILE A 44 11.94 4.75 10.63
C ILE A 44 10.43 4.87 10.49
N LEU A 45 9.86 4.62 9.31
CA LEU A 45 8.42 4.71 9.05
C LEU A 45 7.62 3.71 9.89
N ASP A 46 8.05 2.44 9.95
CA ASP A 46 7.39 1.41 10.75
C ASP A 46 7.43 1.72 12.25
N THR A 47 8.57 2.24 12.72
CA THR A 47 8.72 2.65 14.11
C THR A 47 7.88 3.87 14.41
N ALA A 48 7.84 4.86 13.50
CA ALA A 48 7.01 6.05 13.64
C ALA A 48 5.52 5.67 13.72
N LEU A 49 5.04 4.78 12.84
CA LEU A 49 3.66 4.29 12.87
C LEU A 49 3.29 3.72 14.25
N ARG A 50 4.11 2.81 14.78
CA ARG A 50 3.85 2.20 16.10
C ARG A 50 3.84 3.23 17.23
N LEU A 51 4.77 4.18 17.21
CA LEU A 51 4.89 5.18 18.27
C LEU A 51 3.79 6.23 18.18
N PHE A 52 3.48 6.72 16.99
CA PHE A 52 2.40 7.69 16.77
C PHE A 52 1.05 7.12 17.18
N THR A 53 0.73 5.89 16.78
CA THR A 53 -0.54 5.27 17.15
C THR A 53 -0.66 4.98 18.64
N ARG A 54 0.46 4.76 19.33
CA ARG A 54 0.47 4.48 20.77
C ARG A 54 0.44 5.72 21.65
N TYR A 55 1.15 6.78 21.26
CA TYR A 55 1.39 7.94 22.12
C TYR A 55 0.84 9.26 21.53
N GLY A 56 0.38 9.24 20.30
CA GLY A 56 0.01 10.43 19.53
C GLY A 56 1.21 11.01 18.77
N VAL A 57 0.90 11.72 17.68
CA VAL A 57 1.92 12.38 16.85
C VAL A 57 2.67 13.42 17.65
N ASP A 58 1.97 14.31 18.36
CA ASP A 58 2.58 15.44 19.08
C ASP A 58 3.47 14.98 20.23
N ALA A 59 3.03 13.98 20.99
CA ALA A 59 3.74 13.47 22.15
C ALA A 59 4.92 12.54 21.80
N THR A 60 5.20 12.27 20.52
CA THR A 60 6.27 11.38 20.08
C THR A 60 7.46 12.19 19.54
N PRO A 61 8.59 12.33 20.29
CA PRO A 61 9.76 13.03 19.80
C PRO A 61 10.54 12.19 18.78
N THR A 62 11.12 12.84 17.77
CA THR A 62 11.94 12.18 16.71
C THR A 62 13.15 11.43 17.27
N SER A 63 13.73 11.89 18.38
CA SER A 63 14.82 11.21 19.09
C SER A 63 14.40 9.83 19.64
N ARG A 64 13.13 9.67 20.03
CA ARG A 64 12.61 8.36 20.42
C ARG A 64 12.45 7.46 19.21
N ILE A 65 11.96 8.01 18.10
CA ILE A 65 11.79 7.25 16.84
C ILE A 65 13.15 6.74 16.36
N SER A 66 14.17 7.60 16.27
CA SER A 66 15.50 7.19 15.82
C SER A 66 16.10 6.09 16.69
N ARG A 67 16.01 6.24 18.03
CA ARG A 67 16.49 5.24 18.99
C ARG A 67 15.78 3.89 18.82
N GLU A 68 14.45 3.88 18.73
CA GLU A 68 13.67 2.63 18.62
C GLU A 68 13.76 2.00 17.21
N ALA A 69 14.04 2.81 16.18
CA ALA A 69 14.33 2.32 14.82
C ALA A 69 15.76 1.76 14.66
N GLY A 70 16.62 1.94 15.67
CA GLY A 70 18.01 1.51 15.62
C GLY A 70 18.86 2.32 14.63
N VAL A 71 18.54 3.61 14.44
CA VAL A 71 19.30 4.54 13.58
C VAL A 71 19.77 5.75 14.36
N SER A 72 20.82 6.43 13.86
CA SER A 72 21.23 7.70 14.45
C SER A 72 20.19 8.80 14.20
N THR A 73 20.13 9.80 15.08
CA THR A 73 19.28 10.99 14.87
C THR A 73 19.64 11.70 13.57
N GLY A 74 20.93 11.77 13.21
CA GLY A 74 21.39 12.33 11.94
C GLY A 74 20.87 11.53 10.74
N THR A 75 20.82 10.20 10.83
CA THR A 75 20.25 9.34 9.80
C THR A 75 18.73 9.61 9.62
N LEU A 76 17.99 9.79 10.73
CA LEU A 76 16.58 10.13 10.66
C LEU A 76 16.38 11.48 9.93
N PHE A 77 17.12 12.52 10.33
CA PHE A 77 17.00 13.85 9.72
C PHE A 77 17.52 13.93 8.29
N HIS A 78 18.38 13.00 7.88
CA HIS A 78 18.77 12.85 6.48
C HIS A 78 17.59 12.41 5.60
N TYR A 79 16.73 11.49 6.08
CA TYR A 79 15.53 11.04 5.35
C TYR A 79 14.33 11.96 5.52
N PHE A 80 14.19 12.56 6.71
CA PHE A 80 13.03 13.38 7.09
C PHE A 80 13.53 14.60 7.86
N PRO A 81 13.70 15.75 7.19
CA PRO A 81 14.28 16.98 7.77
C PRO A 81 13.61 17.44 9.06
N ASP A 82 12.32 17.14 9.20
CA ASP A 82 11.52 17.46 10.38
C ASP A 82 10.45 16.39 10.63
N LYS A 83 9.67 16.58 11.68
CA LYS A 83 8.63 15.65 12.10
C LYS A 83 7.43 15.65 11.13
N ASP A 84 7.08 16.83 10.61
CA ASP A 84 5.94 16.97 9.68
C ASP A 84 6.23 16.27 8.35
N THR A 85 7.45 16.37 7.86
CA THR A 85 7.92 15.60 6.69
C THR A 85 7.84 14.09 6.93
N LEU A 86 8.20 13.60 8.13
CA LEU A 86 8.07 12.19 8.49
C LEU A 86 6.60 11.75 8.54
N VAL A 87 5.74 12.55 9.18
CA VAL A 87 4.29 12.29 9.26
C VAL A 87 3.68 12.29 7.86
N GLY A 88 3.98 13.29 7.04
CA GLY A 88 3.50 13.40 5.67
C GLY A 88 3.92 12.23 4.79
N ALA A 89 5.18 11.80 4.89
CA ALA A 89 5.68 10.65 4.14
C ALA A 89 4.99 9.33 4.55
N LEU A 90 4.76 9.13 5.85
CA LEU A 90 4.03 7.98 6.37
C LEU A 90 2.56 8.02 5.92
N TYR A 91 1.91 9.19 6.03
CA TYR A 91 0.54 9.40 5.60
C TYR A 91 0.35 9.10 4.11
N LEU A 92 1.19 9.66 3.25
CA LEU A 92 1.14 9.40 1.81
C LEU A 92 1.37 7.93 1.47
N SER A 93 2.33 7.28 2.14
CA SER A 93 2.60 5.85 1.96
C SER A 93 1.35 5.01 2.24
N ILE A 94 0.67 5.27 3.37
CA ILE A 94 -0.54 4.56 3.76
C ILE A 94 -1.70 4.88 2.80
N LYS A 95 -1.85 6.14 2.38
CA LYS A 95 -2.88 6.54 1.41
C LYS A 95 -2.70 5.82 0.06
N LYS A 96 -1.47 5.61 -0.41
CA LYS A 96 -1.20 4.81 -1.62
C LYS A 96 -1.60 3.34 -1.46
N GLU A 97 -1.36 2.74 -0.30
CA GLU A 97 -1.84 1.38 -0.02
C GLU A 97 -3.38 1.31 -0.05
N VAL A 98 -4.05 2.30 0.56
CA VAL A 98 -5.51 2.42 0.51
C VAL A 98 -5.99 2.56 -0.93
N ALA A 99 -5.38 3.44 -1.72
CA ALA A 99 -5.75 3.62 -3.13
C ALA A 99 -5.65 2.31 -3.92
N GLY A 100 -4.60 1.52 -3.68
CA GLY A 100 -4.46 0.17 -4.24
C GLY A 100 -5.55 -0.79 -3.79
N ALA A 101 -5.95 -0.74 -2.52
CA ALA A 101 -6.97 -1.63 -1.96
C ALA A 101 -8.40 -1.31 -2.44
N VAL A 102 -8.69 -0.03 -2.76
CA VAL A 102 -10.03 0.40 -3.21
C VAL A 102 -10.18 0.40 -4.73
N ARG A 103 -9.08 0.49 -5.47
CA ARG A 103 -9.05 0.56 -6.93
C ARG A 103 -8.81 -0.81 -7.54
N HIS A 104 -9.87 -1.57 -7.81
CA HIS A 104 -9.77 -2.83 -8.52
C HIS A 104 -10.10 -2.65 -10.01
N GLN A 105 -9.18 -3.05 -10.89
CA GLN A 105 -9.39 -2.97 -12.35
C GLN A 105 -10.60 -3.80 -12.82
N ASP A 106 -10.80 -4.95 -12.19
CA ASP A 106 -11.94 -5.84 -12.52
C ASP A 106 -13.30 -5.21 -12.20
N ALA A 107 -13.33 -4.22 -11.30
CA ALA A 107 -14.57 -3.52 -10.97
C ALA A 107 -14.98 -2.46 -12.01
N LEU A 108 -14.12 -2.09 -12.95
CA LEU A 108 -14.41 -1.04 -13.93
C LEU A 108 -15.59 -1.38 -14.87
N SER A 109 -15.89 -2.66 -15.08
CA SER A 109 -17.02 -3.15 -15.87
C SER A 109 -18.33 -3.24 -15.10
N LEU A 110 -18.29 -3.05 -13.77
CA LEU A 110 -19.49 -3.12 -12.92
C LEU A 110 -20.33 -1.84 -13.02
N PRO A 111 -21.65 -1.92 -12.78
CA PRO A 111 -22.50 -0.75 -12.59
C PRO A 111 -21.98 0.18 -11.50
N THR A 112 -22.27 1.48 -11.58
CA THR A 112 -21.75 2.53 -10.70
C THR A 112 -21.91 2.20 -9.22
N LYS A 113 -23.10 1.76 -8.79
CA LYS A 113 -23.38 1.38 -7.40
C LYS A 113 -22.51 0.22 -6.93
N GLU A 114 -22.34 -0.80 -7.76
CA GLU A 114 -21.53 -1.97 -7.44
C GLU A 114 -20.03 -1.62 -7.33
N ARG A 115 -19.54 -0.75 -8.22
CA ARG A 115 -18.18 -0.20 -8.13
C ARG A 115 -17.96 0.52 -6.82
N PHE A 116 -18.93 1.31 -6.39
CA PHE A 116 -18.89 2.04 -5.12
C PHE A 116 -18.81 1.07 -3.93
N VAL A 117 -19.72 0.10 -3.87
CA VAL A 117 -19.76 -0.95 -2.84
C VAL A 117 -18.44 -1.73 -2.81
N HIS A 118 -17.91 -2.07 -4.00
CA HIS A 118 -16.65 -2.81 -4.12
C HIS A 118 -15.47 -2.02 -3.52
N GLY A 119 -15.34 -0.75 -3.85
CA GLY A 119 -14.29 0.12 -3.29
C GLY A 119 -14.40 0.25 -1.75
N ILE A 120 -15.61 0.44 -1.23
CA ILE A 120 -15.84 0.54 0.22
C ILE A 120 -15.48 -0.79 0.92
N ARG A 121 -15.91 -1.94 0.39
CA ARG A 121 -15.54 -3.25 0.92
C ARG A 121 -14.02 -3.47 0.89
N GLY A 122 -13.35 -3.05 -0.18
CA GLY A 122 -11.89 -3.07 -0.29
C GLY A 122 -11.22 -2.28 0.81
N TYR A 123 -11.70 -1.06 1.09
CA TYR A 123 -11.19 -0.25 2.20
C TYR A 123 -11.42 -0.92 3.56
N ILE A 124 -12.60 -1.46 3.81
CA ILE A 124 -12.94 -2.12 5.08
C ILE A 124 -12.05 -3.36 5.26
N ALA A 125 -11.91 -4.22 4.24
CA ALA A 125 -11.04 -5.40 4.29
C ALA A 125 -9.57 -5.01 4.56
N TRP A 126 -9.07 -3.97 3.88
CA TRP A 126 -7.75 -3.43 4.14
C TRP A 126 -7.62 -2.88 5.57
N GLY A 127 -8.62 -2.15 6.06
CA GLY A 127 -8.62 -1.57 7.40
C GLY A 127 -8.61 -2.63 8.49
N MET A 128 -9.39 -3.69 8.35
CA MET A 128 -9.38 -4.84 9.26
C MET A 128 -8.01 -5.53 9.33
N ALA A 129 -7.31 -5.61 8.21
CA ALA A 129 -5.96 -6.17 8.14
C ALA A 129 -4.87 -5.21 8.65
N ASN A 130 -5.15 -3.89 8.75
CA ASN A 130 -4.17 -2.84 9.05
C ASN A 130 -4.66 -1.87 10.15
N PRO A 131 -5.05 -2.34 11.35
CA PRO A 131 -5.69 -1.50 12.36
C PRO A 131 -4.81 -0.34 12.84
N LEU A 132 -3.48 -0.53 12.94
CA LEU A 132 -2.56 0.56 13.31
C LEU A 132 -2.54 1.67 12.25
N LYS A 133 -2.62 1.32 10.96
CA LYS A 133 -2.64 2.30 9.88
C LYS A 133 -3.95 3.09 9.88
N VAL A 134 -5.08 2.43 10.15
CA VAL A 134 -6.38 3.11 10.31
C VAL A 134 -6.31 4.13 11.44
N ARG A 135 -5.84 3.73 12.64
CA ARG A 135 -5.68 4.64 13.79
C ARG A 135 -4.78 5.82 13.47
N PHE A 136 -3.70 5.61 12.72
CA PHE A 136 -2.81 6.70 12.30
C PHE A 136 -3.51 7.64 11.32
N LEU A 137 -4.27 7.13 10.35
CA LEU A 137 -5.06 7.96 9.43
C LEU A 137 -6.09 8.83 10.19
N ASP A 138 -6.75 8.27 11.22
CA ASP A 138 -7.70 9.01 12.06
C ASP A 138 -7.02 10.13 12.86
N GLN A 139 -5.81 9.88 13.39
CA GLN A 139 -5.01 10.93 14.05
C GLN A 139 -4.58 12.03 13.07
N CYS A 140 -4.30 11.67 11.82
CA CYS A 140 -3.88 12.63 10.79
C CYS A 140 -5.05 13.41 10.17
N TYR A 141 -6.30 13.03 10.40
CA TYR A 141 -7.46 13.66 9.76
C TYR A 141 -7.53 15.18 9.96
N ASN A 142 -7.16 15.65 11.16
CA ASN A 142 -7.09 17.07 11.50
C ASN A 142 -5.67 17.54 11.83
N TYR A 143 -4.64 16.78 11.44
CA TYR A 143 -3.27 17.15 11.74
C TYR A 143 -2.79 18.26 10.80
N PRO A 144 -2.41 19.45 11.32
CA PRO A 144 -2.08 20.61 10.49
C PRO A 144 -0.72 20.49 9.78
N GLY A 145 0.15 19.56 10.21
CA GLY A 145 1.49 19.36 9.64
C GLY A 145 1.54 18.56 8.34
N ILE A 146 0.37 18.20 7.75
CA ILE A 146 0.34 17.59 6.41
C ILE A 146 0.51 18.68 5.37
N GLY A 147 1.67 18.77 4.74
CA GLY A 147 2.00 19.77 3.74
C GLY A 147 1.10 19.72 2.50
N GLU A 148 0.96 20.84 1.79
CA GLU A 148 0.11 20.96 0.60
C GLU A 148 0.54 20.02 -0.53
N ASP A 149 1.84 19.77 -0.67
CA ASP A 149 2.40 18.82 -1.64
C ASP A 149 1.92 17.38 -1.38
N VAL A 150 1.89 16.97 -0.11
CA VAL A 150 1.35 15.68 0.32
C VAL A 150 -0.15 15.61 0.09
N GLN A 151 -0.89 16.67 0.44
CA GLN A 151 -2.33 16.73 0.19
C GLN A 151 -2.66 16.61 -1.30
N ARG A 152 -1.90 17.30 -2.16
CA ARG A 152 -2.03 17.22 -3.61
C ARG A 152 -1.73 15.82 -4.12
N ALA A 153 -0.64 15.21 -3.67
CA ALA A 153 -0.29 13.83 -4.06
C ALA A 153 -1.36 12.83 -3.65
N VAL A 154 -2.00 13.00 -2.48
CA VAL A 154 -3.13 12.17 -2.06
C VAL A 154 -4.36 12.44 -2.93
N TYR A 155 -4.66 13.70 -3.25
CA TYR A 155 -5.77 14.04 -4.16
C TYR A 155 -5.60 13.35 -5.52
N ASP A 156 -4.39 13.37 -6.09
CA ASP A 156 -4.09 12.73 -7.37
C ASP A 156 -4.35 11.21 -7.33
N GLU A 157 -3.95 10.53 -6.25
CA GLU A 157 -4.20 9.09 -6.05
C GLU A 157 -5.70 8.74 -6.02
N PHE A 158 -6.55 9.66 -5.54
CA PHE A 158 -7.98 9.43 -5.38
C PHE A 158 -8.86 10.22 -6.37
N SER A 159 -8.26 10.91 -7.36
CA SER A 159 -8.98 11.77 -8.33
C SER A 159 -10.07 11.03 -9.11
N TRP A 160 -9.87 9.73 -9.39
CA TRP A 160 -10.86 8.87 -10.03
C TRP A 160 -12.16 8.69 -9.22
N MET A 161 -12.11 8.86 -7.89
CA MET A 161 -13.30 8.77 -7.03
C MET A 161 -14.28 9.93 -7.30
N ALA A 162 -13.77 11.10 -7.62
CA ALA A 162 -14.63 12.24 -7.98
C ALA A 162 -15.51 11.91 -9.19
N GLY A 163 -14.94 11.26 -10.20
CA GLY A 163 -15.71 10.80 -11.37
C GLY A 163 -16.75 9.70 -11.01
N LEU A 164 -16.40 8.78 -10.11
CA LEU A 164 -17.33 7.75 -9.66
C LEU A 164 -18.48 8.35 -8.84
N ILE A 165 -18.19 9.33 -7.96
CA ILE A 165 -19.21 10.05 -7.18
C ILE A 165 -20.10 10.86 -8.14
N GLY A 166 -19.54 11.57 -9.12
CA GLY A 166 -20.28 12.31 -10.13
C GLY A 166 -21.26 11.41 -10.88
N ALA A 167 -20.80 10.26 -11.37
CA ALA A 167 -21.68 9.28 -12.02
C ALA A 167 -22.81 8.78 -11.10
N ALA A 168 -22.53 8.57 -9.82
CA ALA A 168 -23.55 8.15 -8.86
C ALA A 168 -24.59 9.25 -8.58
N ILE A 169 -24.21 10.52 -8.66
CA ILE A 169 -25.14 11.67 -8.59
C ILE A 169 -26.00 11.71 -9.84
N ASP A 170 -25.39 11.65 -11.03
CA ASP A 170 -26.08 11.71 -12.32
C ASP A 170 -27.11 10.57 -12.50
N GLU A 171 -26.76 9.38 -12.01
CA GLU A 171 -27.64 8.20 -12.02
C GLU A 171 -28.69 8.21 -10.89
N GLY A 172 -28.68 9.22 -10.00
CA GLY A 172 -29.60 9.35 -8.88
C GLY A 172 -29.42 8.30 -7.79
N ILE A 173 -28.27 7.64 -7.74
CA ILE A 173 -27.91 6.61 -6.73
C ILE A 173 -27.69 7.27 -5.36
N VAL A 174 -27.03 8.44 -5.35
CA VAL A 174 -26.82 9.25 -4.15
C VAL A 174 -27.52 10.62 -4.32
N PRO A 175 -27.75 11.39 -3.23
CA PRO A 175 -28.29 12.73 -3.33
C PRO A 175 -27.43 13.66 -4.19
N ASP A 176 -28.05 14.64 -4.85
CA ASP A 176 -27.35 15.72 -5.56
C ASP A 176 -26.74 16.72 -4.56
N LEU A 177 -25.54 16.41 -4.11
CA LEU A 177 -24.73 17.18 -3.15
C LEU A 177 -23.29 17.25 -3.63
N PRO A 178 -22.47 18.22 -3.15
CA PRO A 178 -21.06 18.33 -3.56
C PRO A 178 -20.28 17.03 -3.38
N VAL A 179 -19.36 16.75 -4.32
CA VAL A 179 -18.50 15.55 -4.30
C VAL A 179 -17.75 15.43 -2.96
N GLU A 180 -17.26 16.55 -2.42
CA GLU A 180 -16.54 16.61 -1.15
C GLU A 180 -17.41 16.18 0.03
N PHE A 181 -18.72 16.47 -0.01
CA PHE A 181 -19.67 15.99 0.99
C PHE A 181 -19.72 14.45 0.98
N HIS A 182 -19.92 13.85 -0.21
CA HIS A 182 -19.98 12.40 -0.35
C HIS A 182 -18.66 11.73 0.05
N ALA A 183 -17.51 12.27 -0.39
CA ALA A 183 -16.20 11.74 -0.03
C ALA A 183 -16.00 11.75 1.50
N THR A 184 -16.39 12.85 2.17
CA THR A 184 -16.32 12.97 3.62
C THR A 184 -17.24 11.97 4.32
N MET A 185 -18.49 11.85 3.87
CA MET A 185 -19.45 10.92 4.47
C MET A 185 -19.05 9.46 4.30
N VAL A 186 -18.55 9.07 3.12
CA VAL A 186 -18.00 7.74 2.88
C VAL A 186 -16.86 7.44 3.86
N TYR A 187 -15.91 8.37 4.01
CA TYR A 187 -14.82 8.21 4.97
C TYR A 187 -15.34 8.04 6.41
N LYS A 188 -16.24 8.90 6.87
CA LYS A 188 -16.78 8.83 8.25
C LYS A 188 -17.58 7.56 8.51
N ILE A 189 -18.39 7.11 7.55
CA ILE A 189 -19.16 5.87 7.67
C ILE A 189 -18.22 4.67 7.71
N THR A 190 -17.22 4.61 6.84
CA THR A 190 -16.25 3.50 6.82
C THR A 190 -15.37 3.46 8.05
N SER A 191 -14.91 4.61 8.58
CA SER A 191 -14.21 4.70 9.86
C SER A 191 -15.10 4.21 11.01
N GLY A 192 -16.37 4.61 11.03
CA GLY A 192 -17.34 4.14 12.01
C GLY A 192 -17.57 2.63 11.96
N ILE A 193 -17.69 2.05 10.76
CA ILE A 193 -17.81 0.61 10.55
C ILE A 193 -16.59 -0.12 11.14
N LEU A 194 -15.38 0.34 10.82
CA LEU A 194 -14.14 -0.26 11.33
C LEU A 194 -14.05 -0.19 12.86
N ALA A 195 -14.41 0.95 13.45
CA ALA A 195 -14.42 1.12 14.91
C ALA A 195 -15.44 0.20 15.59
N LEU A 196 -16.63 0.02 15.02
CA LEU A 196 -17.65 -0.88 15.54
C LEU A 196 -17.22 -2.36 15.45
N ILE A 197 -16.59 -2.75 14.34
CA ILE A 197 -16.05 -4.11 14.19
C ILE A 197 -14.92 -4.34 15.21
N GLU A 198 -14.01 -3.39 15.37
CA GLU A 198 -12.88 -3.52 16.31
C GLU A 198 -13.34 -3.60 17.76
N SER A 199 -14.34 -2.80 18.14
CA SER A 199 -14.85 -2.77 19.52
C SER A 199 -15.71 -3.98 19.90
N GLY A 200 -16.34 -4.62 18.91
CA GLY A 200 -17.33 -5.69 19.14
C GLY A 200 -18.55 -5.26 19.99
N SER A 201 -18.78 -3.94 20.15
CA SER A 201 -19.74 -3.37 21.11
C SER A 201 -21.20 -3.55 20.72
N THR A 202 -21.50 -3.86 19.44
CA THR A 202 -22.88 -3.91 18.94
C THR A 202 -23.54 -5.27 19.04
N GLY A 203 -22.79 -6.34 19.26
CA GLY A 203 -23.28 -7.71 19.16
C GLY A 203 -23.63 -8.18 17.73
N LEU A 204 -23.46 -7.31 16.75
CA LEU A 204 -23.68 -7.64 15.32
C LEU A 204 -22.43 -8.27 14.72
N SER A 205 -22.62 -9.14 13.73
CA SER A 205 -21.52 -9.65 12.91
C SER A 205 -20.88 -8.54 12.06
N PRO A 206 -19.61 -8.67 11.65
CA PRO A 206 -18.99 -7.71 10.72
C PRO A 206 -19.81 -7.48 9.45
N ASP A 207 -20.41 -8.52 8.87
CA ASP A 207 -21.22 -8.40 7.65
C ASP A 207 -22.51 -7.59 7.88
N GLU A 208 -23.16 -7.74 9.04
CA GLU A 208 -24.32 -6.94 9.41
C GLU A 208 -23.93 -5.46 9.62
N ILE A 209 -22.80 -5.18 10.30
CA ILE A 209 -22.31 -3.82 10.47
C ILE A 209 -22.01 -3.18 9.12
N ILE A 210 -21.31 -3.88 8.24
CA ILE A 210 -21.00 -3.40 6.88
C ILE A 210 -22.27 -3.15 6.09
N GLY A 211 -23.20 -4.10 6.07
CA GLY A 211 -24.46 -4.00 5.33
C GLY A 211 -25.31 -2.80 5.78
N ASN A 212 -25.47 -2.63 7.09
CA ASN A 212 -26.22 -1.50 7.64
C ASN A 212 -25.52 -0.15 7.40
N GLY A 213 -24.19 -0.08 7.54
CA GLY A 213 -23.44 1.13 7.26
C GLY A 213 -23.50 1.54 5.78
N LEU A 214 -23.38 0.59 4.86
CA LEU A 214 -23.54 0.84 3.43
C LEU A 214 -24.96 1.33 3.07
N ALA A 215 -25.99 0.82 3.72
CA ALA A 215 -27.36 1.24 3.48
C ALA A 215 -27.61 2.73 3.79
N MET A 216 -26.76 3.36 4.62
CA MET A 216 -26.86 4.80 4.94
C MET A 216 -26.37 5.71 3.81
N LEU A 217 -25.62 5.17 2.83
CA LEU A 217 -25.05 5.98 1.74
C LEU A 217 -26.02 6.22 0.58
N TRP A 218 -27.10 5.43 0.46
CA TRP A 218 -27.92 5.43 -0.73
C TRP A 218 -29.19 6.26 -0.54
N LYS A 219 -29.62 6.87 -1.64
CA LYS A 219 -30.96 7.48 -1.72
C LYS A 219 -32.02 6.38 -1.60
N LYS A 220 -33.02 6.60 -0.75
CA LYS A 220 -34.18 5.71 -0.60
C LYS A 220 -35.17 5.94 -1.74
#